data_b09eb25831aa00651c78fdbf5479809f
#
_entry.id   b09eb25831aa00651c78fdbf5479809f
#
_cell.length_a   1.000
_cell.length_b   1.000
_cell.length_c   1.000
_cell.angle_alpha   90.00
_cell.angle_beta   90.00
_cell.angle_gamma   90.00
#
_symmetry.space_group_name_H-M   'P 1'
#
loop_
_entity.id
_entity.type
_entity.pdbx_description
1 polymer ?
#
loop_
_entity_poly.entity_id
_entity_poly.type
_entity_poly.pdbx_seq_one_letter_code
_entity_poly.pdbx_strand_id
1 'polypeptide(L)'
;HLTGRADYPPELAGYVESCVDFLDRLDVKVQASELLIGNRTHRYCGTADLIADLAPFPWEGTIIPASRWLLDLKTAQSGIFAETALQCVGYQRAEVFIGEQGDERPMEWLGVERCGAVHIRSDGWDLYPLDTGEDTWTYFRHLAWLFHQEEARNEWVGAAAGPFADPAAMSDPPEPTN
;
A
#
# COMPACT_ATOMS: atom_id res chain seq x y z
N HIS A 1 11.50 -14.51 17.32
CA HIS A 1 11.43 -14.80 18.75
C HIS A 1 11.43 -13.49 19.55
N LEU A 2 10.23 -12.98 19.88
CA LEU A 2 10.06 -11.94 20.90
C LEU A 2 10.20 -12.60 22.28
N THR A 3 11.43 -12.85 22.72
CA THR A 3 11.73 -13.37 24.07
C THR A 3 11.86 -12.26 25.11
N GLY A 4 11.46 -11.02 24.80
CA GLY A 4 11.34 -9.94 25.74
C GLY A 4 9.86 -9.74 26.09
N ARG A 5 9.49 -9.75 27.37
CA ARG A 5 8.20 -9.27 27.84
C ARG A 5 8.13 -7.80 27.45
N ALA A 6 7.45 -7.50 26.30
CA ALA A 6 7.10 -6.12 26.00
C ALA A 6 6.07 -5.70 27.05
N ASP A 7 6.37 -4.66 27.84
CA ASP A 7 5.39 -4.01 28.67
C ASP A 7 4.42 -3.26 27.76
N TYR A 8 3.23 -3.79 27.58
CA TYR A 8 2.14 -3.15 26.84
C TYR A 8 0.94 -2.91 27.76
N PRO A 9 0.14 -1.89 27.49
CA PRO A 9 -1.08 -1.60 28.24
C PRO A 9 -2.02 -2.82 28.29
N PRO A 10 -2.65 -3.13 29.44
CA PRO A 10 -3.51 -4.30 29.61
C PRO A 10 -4.64 -4.40 28.59
N GLU A 11 -5.15 -3.27 28.10
CA GLU A 11 -6.18 -3.19 27.07
C GLU A 11 -5.74 -3.73 25.71
N LEU A 12 -4.44 -3.82 25.45
CA LEU A 12 -3.87 -4.40 24.23
C LEU A 12 -3.59 -5.90 24.34
N ALA A 13 -3.77 -6.51 25.52
CA ALA A 13 -3.40 -7.90 25.77
C ALA A 13 -4.06 -8.87 24.75
N GLY A 14 -5.36 -8.73 24.52
CA GLY A 14 -6.08 -9.59 23.58
C GLY A 14 -5.60 -9.45 22.13
N TYR A 15 -5.23 -8.23 21.70
CA TYR A 15 -4.67 -8.00 20.36
C TYR A 15 -3.29 -8.63 20.21
N VAL A 16 -2.45 -8.52 21.25
CA VAL A 16 -1.11 -9.13 21.27
C VAL A 16 -1.22 -10.65 21.24
N GLU A 17 -2.12 -11.25 22.04
CA GLU A 17 -2.37 -12.69 22.07
C GLU A 17 -2.86 -13.19 20.70
N SER A 18 -3.79 -12.47 20.07
CA SER A 18 -4.30 -12.80 18.74
C SER A 18 -3.21 -12.70 17.67
N CYS A 19 -2.34 -11.70 17.74
CA CYS A 19 -1.21 -11.56 16.83
C CYS A 19 -0.21 -12.72 17.00
N VAL A 20 0.12 -13.08 18.23
CA VAL A 20 1.00 -14.24 18.53
C VAL A 20 0.39 -15.53 18.01
N ASP A 21 -0.92 -15.77 18.27
CA ASP A 21 -1.62 -16.95 17.75
C ASP A 21 -1.61 -17.04 16.22
N PHE A 22 -1.77 -15.90 15.52
CA PHE A 22 -1.60 -15.82 14.07
C PHE A 22 -0.20 -16.24 13.62
N LEU A 23 0.85 -15.69 14.25
CA LEU A 23 2.22 -15.99 13.91
C LEU A 23 2.55 -17.48 14.13
N ASP A 24 2.08 -18.06 15.23
CA ASP A 24 2.32 -19.44 15.60
C ASP A 24 1.55 -20.43 14.72
N ARG A 25 0.25 -20.19 14.48
CA ARG A 25 -0.61 -21.11 13.70
C ARG A 25 -0.22 -21.23 12.24
N LEU A 26 0.25 -20.14 11.63
CA LEU A 26 0.68 -20.14 10.23
C LEU A 26 2.20 -20.31 10.08
N ASP A 27 2.91 -20.61 11.19
CA ASP A 27 4.38 -20.75 11.22
C ASP A 27 5.07 -19.61 10.47
N VAL A 28 4.64 -18.37 10.77
CA VAL A 28 5.04 -17.16 10.05
C VAL A 28 6.54 -16.92 10.18
N LYS A 29 7.24 -16.85 9.06
CA LYS A 29 8.66 -16.52 9.00
C LYS A 29 8.84 -15.12 8.43
N VAL A 30 9.02 -14.15 9.30
CA VAL A 30 9.18 -12.74 8.92
C VAL A 30 10.45 -12.56 8.09
N GLN A 31 10.31 -11.94 6.92
CA GLN A 31 11.40 -11.57 6.02
C GLN A 31 11.71 -10.08 6.12
N ALA A 32 10.67 -9.25 6.25
CA ALA A 32 10.79 -7.82 6.51
C ALA A 32 9.53 -7.30 7.20
N SER A 33 9.66 -6.23 7.98
CA SER A 33 8.55 -5.48 8.57
C SER A 33 8.78 -4.00 8.38
N GLU A 34 7.68 -3.22 8.29
CA GLU A 34 7.72 -1.76 8.10
C GLU A 34 8.62 -1.36 6.91
N LEU A 35 8.46 -2.08 5.79
CA LEU A 35 9.33 -1.96 4.64
C LEU A 35 8.92 -0.77 3.76
N LEU A 36 9.81 0.20 3.62
CA LEU A 36 9.61 1.32 2.70
C LEU A 36 9.69 0.83 1.25
N ILE A 37 8.69 1.16 0.46
CA ILE A 37 8.59 0.80 -0.96
C ILE A 37 8.33 2.02 -1.83
N GLY A 38 8.65 1.94 -3.12
CA GLY A 38 8.40 3.03 -4.06
C GLY A 38 8.26 2.59 -5.50
N ASN A 39 7.52 3.39 -6.26
CA ASN A 39 7.36 3.24 -7.69
C ASN A 39 7.51 4.61 -8.36
N ARG A 40 8.58 4.76 -9.15
CA ARG A 40 8.91 6.02 -9.83
C ARG A 40 8.03 6.26 -11.06
N THR A 41 7.70 5.19 -11.78
CA THR A 41 6.86 5.26 -12.98
C THR A 41 5.47 5.80 -12.64
N HIS A 42 4.86 5.31 -11.56
CA HIS A 42 3.53 5.73 -11.11
C HIS A 42 3.56 6.72 -9.95
N ARG A 43 4.76 7.16 -9.52
CA ARG A 43 5.01 8.24 -8.54
C ARG A 43 4.28 8.04 -7.21
N TYR A 44 4.43 6.87 -6.61
CA TYR A 44 3.93 6.59 -5.27
C TYR A 44 4.99 5.93 -4.41
N CYS A 45 4.82 6.03 -3.10
CA CYS A 45 5.59 5.30 -2.11
C CYS A 45 4.68 4.94 -0.93
N GLY A 46 5.16 4.06 -0.08
CA GLY A 46 4.45 3.66 1.13
C GLY A 46 5.29 2.75 2.00
N THR A 47 4.67 2.21 3.04
CA THR A 47 5.28 1.26 3.96
C THR A 47 4.45 -0.01 3.98
N ALA A 48 5.05 -1.15 3.61
CA ALA A 48 4.42 -2.45 3.73
C ALA A 48 4.64 -2.98 5.15
N ASP A 49 3.56 -3.38 5.83
CA ASP A 49 3.62 -3.76 7.24
C ASP A 49 4.46 -5.02 7.45
N LEU A 50 4.25 -6.07 6.62
CA LEU A 50 4.90 -7.35 6.81
C LEU A 50 5.12 -8.10 5.50
N ILE A 51 6.33 -8.57 5.27
CA ILE A 51 6.67 -9.58 4.26
C ILE A 51 7.06 -10.85 5.01
N ALA A 52 6.36 -11.95 4.75
CA ALA A 52 6.57 -13.20 5.47
C ALA A 52 6.28 -14.45 4.64
N ASP A 53 6.97 -15.55 4.97
CA ASP A 53 6.60 -16.86 4.47
C ASP A 53 5.58 -17.49 5.42
N LEU A 54 4.48 -18.02 4.87
CA LEU A 54 3.43 -18.72 5.60
C LEU A 54 3.45 -20.20 5.27
N ALA A 55 3.20 -21.05 6.28
CA ALA A 55 2.96 -22.47 6.07
C ALA A 55 1.66 -22.72 5.28
N PRO A 56 1.46 -23.92 4.71
CA PRO A 56 0.21 -24.26 4.03
C PRO A 56 -0.97 -24.20 5.01
N PHE A 57 -2.11 -23.65 4.55
CA PHE A 57 -3.33 -23.59 5.36
C PHE A 57 -4.60 -23.81 4.52
N PRO A 58 -5.70 -24.32 5.13
CA PRO A 58 -6.96 -24.48 4.43
C PRO A 58 -7.67 -23.14 4.23
N TRP A 59 -8.25 -22.96 3.03
CA TRP A 59 -9.05 -21.80 2.68
C TRP A 59 -10.10 -22.19 1.61
N GLU A 60 -11.36 -21.90 1.85
CA GLU A 60 -12.49 -22.16 0.93
C GLU A 60 -12.49 -23.59 0.32
N GLY A 61 -12.23 -24.60 1.15
CA GLY A 61 -12.23 -26.01 0.73
C GLY A 61 -11.02 -26.47 -0.08
N THR A 62 -10.00 -25.61 -0.21
CA THR A 62 -8.69 -25.92 -0.83
C THR A 62 -7.56 -25.70 0.18
N ILE A 63 -6.33 -26.07 -0.20
CA ILE A 63 -5.14 -25.74 0.56
C ILE A 63 -4.35 -24.68 -0.19
N ILE A 64 -4.14 -23.54 0.44
CA ILE A 64 -3.15 -22.57 -0.02
C ILE A 64 -1.77 -23.16 0.32
N PRO A 65 -0.87 -23.33 -0.66
CA PRO A 65 0.47 -23.86 -0.43
C PRO A 65 1.33 -22.86 0.36
N ALA A 66 2.43 -23.35 0.93
CA ALA A 66 3.45 -22.50 1.50
C ALA A 66 3.92 -21.48 0.46
N SER A 67 3.93 -20.21 0.82
CA SER A 67 4.23 -19.12 -0.11
C SER A 67 4.65 -17.86 0.64
N ARG A 68 5.25 -16.92 -0.08
CA ARG A 68 5.63 -15.60 0.46
C ARG A 68 4.51 -14.60 0.24
N TRP A 69 4.15 -13.94 1.33
CA TRP A 69 3.05 -13.00 1.40
C TRP A 69 3.52 -11.58 1.72
N LEU A 70 2.86 -10.61 1.11
CA LEU A 70 2.78 -9.25 1.60
C LEU A 70 1.48 -9.14 2.41
N LEU A 71 1.62 -8.84 3.69
CA LEU A 71 0.51 -8.79 4.64
C LEU A 71 0.33 -7.37 5.16
N ASP A 72 -0.90 -6.93 5.18
CA ASP A 72 -1.34 -5.67 5.77
C ASP A 72 -2.08 -5.99 7.07
N LEU A 73 -1.64 -5.39 8.19
CA LEU A 73 -2.17 -5.67 9.52
C LEU A 73 -3.22 -4.63 9.90
N LYS A 74 -4.44 -5.08 10.16
CA LYS A 74 -5.57 -4.21 10.50
C LYS A 74 -6.13 -4.55 11.89
N THR A 75 -6.31 -3.52 12.72
CA THR A 75 -6.93 -3.63 14.05
C THR A 75 -8.26 -2.88 14.13
N ALA A 76 -8.70 -2.26 13.02
CA ALA A 76 -9.94 -1.49 12.98
C ALA A 76 -11.17 -2.37 13.18
N GLN A 77 -12.11 -1.96 14.02
CA GLN A 77 -13.35 -2.70 14.26
C GLN A 77 -14.27 -2.78 13.03
N SER A 78 -14.09 -1.92 12.06
CA SER A 78 -14.89 -1.84 10.84
C SER A 78 -14.64 -2.97 9.83
N GLY A 79 -13.64 -3.82 10.06
CA GLY A 79 -13.29 -4.94 9.16
C GLY A 79 -12.34 -4.56 8.02
N ILE A 80 -12.26 -5.44 7.01
CA ILE A 80 -11.40 -5.29 5.82
C ILE A 80 -12.24 -4.84 4.64
N PHE A 81 -11.74 -3.85 3.89
CA PHE A 81 -12.42 -3.27 2.74
C PHE A 81 -11.59 -3.41 1.46
N ALA A 82 -12.22 -3.17 0.31
CA ALA A 82 -11.59 -3.30 -1.00
C ALA A 82 -10.35 -2.40 -1.19
N GLU A 83 -10.29 -1.26 -0.49
CA GLU A 83 -9.14 -0.35 -0.49
C GLU A 83 -7.86 -1.02 0.01
N THR A 84 -7.98 -2.04 0.88
CA THR A 84 -6.83 -2.82 1.34
C THR A 84 -6.21 -3.62 0.19
N ALA A 85 -7.02 -4.17 -0.72
CA ALA A 85 -6.50 -4.84 -1.91
C ALA A 85 -5.78 -3.85 -2.85
N LEU A 86 -6.30 -2.62 -2.99
CA LEU A 86 -5.64 -1.55 -3.76
C LEU A 86 -4.31 -1.14 -3.13
N GLN A 87 -4.26 -1.00 -1.81
CA GLN A 87 -3.02 -0.72 -1.08
C GLN A 87 -1.98 -1.82 -1.32
N CYS A 88 -2.39 -3.08 -1.14
CA CYS A 88 -1.49 -4.22 -1.28
C CYS A 88 -1.01 -4.43 -2.71
N VAL A 89 -1.86 -4.24 -3.76
CA VAL A 89 -1.41 -4.34 -5.15
C VAL A 89 -0.41 -3.22 -5.48
N GLY A 90 -0.63 -2.01 -4.96
CA GLY A 90 0.33 -0.92 -5.09
C GLY A 90 1.69 -1.31 -4.48
N TYR A 91 1.70 -1.89 -3.30
CA TYR A 91 2.94 -2.34 -2.66
C TYR A 91 3.60 -3.51 -3.40
N GLN A 92 2.85 -4.53 -3.78
CA GLN A 92 3.36 -5.68 -4.52
C GLN A 92 3.97 -5.29 -5.87
N ARG A 93 3.39 -4.29 -6.55
CA ARG A 93 3.83 -3.78 -7.86
C ARG A 93 4.78 -2.57 -7.76
N ALA A 94 5.32 -2.31 -6.57
CA ALA A 94 6.39 -1.32 -6.41
C ALA A 94 7.62 -1.73 -7.23
N GLU A 95 8.43 -0.76 -7.63
CA GLU A 95 9.68 -1.02 -8.38
C GLU A 95 10.82 -1.35 -7.45
N VAL A 96 10.84 -0.67 -6.30
CA VAL A 96 11.95 -0.76 -5.34
C VAL A 96 11.45 -0.84 -3.91
N PHE A 97 12.29 -1.41 -3.06
CA PHE A 97 12.21 -1.27 -1.61
C PHE A 97 13.53 -0.71 -1.06
N ILE A 98 13.47 -0.17 0.14
CA ILE A 98 14.65 0.34 0.84
C ILE A 98 15.17 -0.76 1.77
N GLY A 99 16.40 -1.22 1.52
CA GLY A 99 17.06 -2.20 2.36
C GLY A 99 17.50 -1.63 3.71
N GLU A 100 17.95 -2.48 4.63
CA GLU A 100 18.38 -2.09 5.98
C GLU A 100 19.51 -1.05 6.00
N GLN A 101 20.33 -0.99 4.95
CA GLN A 101 21.42 -0.03 4.81
C GLN A 101 20.98 1.28 4.14
N GLY A 102 19.70 1.44 3.85
CA GLY A 102 19.15 2.59 3.13
C GLY A 102 19.35 2.54 1.62
N ASP A 103 19.81 1.41 1.09
CA ASP A 103 20.00 1.17 -0.34
C ASP A 103 18.69 0.74 -1.01
N GLU A 104 18.48 1.21 -2.24
CA GLU A 104 17.35 0.78 -3.05
C GLU A 104 17.62 -0.58 -3.68
N ARG A 105 16.64 -1.48 -3.57
CA ARG A 105 16.68 -2.83 -4.13
C ARG A 105 15.43 -3.11 -4.94
N PRO A 106 15.52 -3.92 -6.02
CA PRO A 106 14.35 -4.31 -6.82
C PRO A 106 13.32 -5.06 -5.98
N MET A 107 12.04 -4.67 -6.08
CA MET A 107 10.94 -5.30 -5.32
C MET A 107 10.81 -6.80 -5.63
N GLU A 108 11.14 -7.22 -6.85
CA GLU A 108 11.14 -8.61 -7.29
C GLU A 108 12.04 -9.54 -6.45
N TRP A 109 13.09 -8.99 -5.80
CA TRP A 109 13.98 -9.78 -4.94
C TRP A 109 13.29 -10.29 -3.68
N LEU A 110 12.20 -9.66 -3.27
CA LEU A 110 11.41 -10.15 -2.14
C LEU A 110 10.61 -11.42 -2.48
N GLY A 111 10.37 -11.68 -3.77
CA GLY A 111 9.66 -12.88 -4.21
C GLY A 111 8.24 -12.99 -3.67
N VAL A 112 7.52 -11.89 -3.50
CA VAL A 112 6.14 -11.88 -3.02
C VAL A 112 5.23 -12.55 -4.04
N GLU A 113 4.56 -13.61 -3.61
CA GLU A 113 3.66 -14.40 -4.46
C GLU A 113 2.18 -14.03 -4.25
N ARG A 114 1.83 -13.63 -3.02
CA ARG A 114 0.45 -13.38 -2.59
C ARG A 114 0.35 -12.14 -1.71
N CYS A 115 -0.85 -11.57 -1.66
CA CYS A 115 -1.18 -10.52 -0.71
C CYS A 115 -2.33 -10.95 0.19
N GLY A 116 -2.33 -10.43 1.41
CA GLY A 116 -3.40 -10.69 2.38
C GLY A 116 -3.56 -9.55 3.38
N ALA A 117 -4.74 -9.46 3.96
CA ALA A 117 -5.00 -8.63 5.12
C ALA A 117 -5.21 -9.50 6.35
N VAL A 118 -4.50 -9.19 7.43
CA VAL A 118 -4.67 -9.86 8.72
C VAL A 118 -5.46 -8.95 9.65
N HIS A 119 -6.69 -9.30 9.92
CA HIS A 119 -7.54 -8.57 10.84
C HIS A 119 -7.33 -9.11 12.26
N ILE A 120 -6.59 -8.35 13.06
CA ILE A 120 -6.29 -8.68 14.46
C ILE A 120 -7.34 -8.02 15.36
N ARG A 121 -8.03 -8.81 16.16
CA ARG A 121 -8.99 -8.38 17.17
C ARG A 121 -8.55 -8.82 18.56
N SER A 122 -9.21 -8.32 19.59
CA SER A 122 -8.94 -8.72 20.98
C SER A 122 -9.35 -10.16 21.31
N ASP A 123 -10.14 -10.82 20.46
CA ASP A 123 -10.71 -12.14 20.64
C ASP A 123 -10.31 -13.15 19.55
N GLY A 124 -9.41 -12.77 18.64
CA GLY A 124 -8.94 -13.63 17.56
C GLY A 124 -8.44 -12.86 16.36
N TRP A 125 -8.19 -13.59 15.28
CA TRP A 125 -7.73 -13.03 14.01
C TRP A 125 -8.37 -13.74 12.83
N ASP A 126 -8.42 -13.04 11.68
CA ASP A 126 -8.77 -13.61 10.38
C ASP A 126 -7.73 -13.18 9.34
N LEU A 127 -7.38 -14.09 8.42
CA LEU A 127 -6.57 -13.80 7.25
C LEU A 127 -7.48 -13.76 6.00
N TYR A 128 -7.46 -12.65 5.31
CA TYR A 128 -8.17 -12.43 4.05
C TYR A 128 -7.17 -12.44 2.90
N PRO A 129 -7.10 -13.51 2.07
CA PRO A 129 -6.38 -13.45 0.80
C PRO A 129 -6.97 -12.36 -0.07
N LEU A 130 -6.12 -11.53 -0.67
CA LEU A 130 -6.53 -10.38 -1.49
C LEU A 130 -6.28 -10.67 -2.97
N ASP A 131 -7.23 -10.28 -3.81
CA ASP A 131 -7.02 -10.25 -5.26
C ASP A 131 -6.17 -9.03 -5.63
N THR A 132 -4.95 -9.29 -6.09
CA THR A 132 -3.99 -8.29 -6.57
C THR A 132 -3.62 -8.55 -8.03
N GLY A 133 -4.57 -9.10 -8.82
CA GLY A 133 -4.43 -9.36 -10.25
C GLY A 133 -4.39 -8.09 -11.10
N GLU A 134 -4.39 -8.29 -12.42
CA GLU A 134 -4.25 -7.18 -13.38
C GLU A 134 -5.39 -6.17 -13.35
N ASP A 135 -6.62 -6.60 -13.02
CA ASP A 135 -7.76 -5.69 -12.93
C ASP A 135 -7.60 -4.75 -11.72
N THR A 136 -7.24 -5.29 -10.54
CA THR A 136 -6.98 -4.50 -9.34
C THR A 136 -5.80 -3.55 -9.54
N TRP A 137 -4.73 -4.02 -10.20
CA TRP A 137 -3.59 -3.19 -10.57
C TRP A 137 -3.96 -2.06 -11.55
N THR A 138 -4.77 -2.37 -12.55
CA THR A 138 -5.24 -1.37 -13.51
C THR A 138 -6.09 -0.31 -12.83
N TYR A 139 -6.97 -0.71 -11.90
CA TYR A 139 -7.77 0.22 -11.12
C TYR A 139 -6.88 1.13 -10.25
N PHE A 140 -5.90 0.55 -9.54
CA PHE A 140 -4.94 1.33 -8.74
C PHE A 140 -4.19 2.37 -9.58
N ARG A 141 -3.68 1.97 -10.76
CA ARG A 141 -2.95 2.92 -11.65
C ARG A 141 -3.82 4.08 -12.10
N HIS A 142 -5.10 3.86 -12.38
CA HIS A 142 -6.02 4.94 -12.73
C HIS A 142 -6.25 5.90 -11.57
N LEU A 143 -6.40 5.39 -10.34
CA LEU A 143 -6.51 6.23 -9.15
C LEU A 143 -5.24 7.04 -8.91
N ALA A 144 -4.08 6.43 -9.00
CA ALA A 144 -2.79 7.10 -8.86
C ALA A 144 -2.62 8.20 -9.92
N TRP A 145 -3.00 7.93 -11.18
CA TRP A 145 -2.98 8.93 -12.24
C TRP A 145 -3.94 10.09 -11.94
N LEU A 146 -5.17 9.82 -11.54
CA LEU A 146 -6.15 10.85 -11.18
C LEU A 146 -5.64 11.72 -10.03
N PHE A 147 -5.06 11.10 -9.00
CA PHE A 147 -4.48 11.83 -7.87
C PHE A 147 -3.41 12.84 -8.34
N HIS A 148 -2.52 12.42 -9.24
CA HIS A 148 -1.49 13.30 -9.77
C HIS A 148 -2.00 14.37 -10.74
N GLN A 149 -3.21 14.22 -11.31
CA GLN A 149 -3.83 15.25 -12.13
C GLN A 149 -4.50 16.36 -11.29
N GLU A 150 -4.70 16.13 -10.00
CA GLU A 150 -5.42 17.08 -9.16
C GLU A 150 -4.72 18.44 -9.06
N GLU A 151 -3.40 18.46 -9.02
CA GLU A 151 -2.60 19.70 -9.06
C GLU A 151 -2.67 20.38 -10.42
N ALA A 152 -2.63 19.62 -11.51
CA ALA A 152 -2.68 20.14 -12.87
C ALA A 152 -4.06 20.68 -13.27
N ARG A 153 -5.14 20.25 -12.61
CA ARG A 153 -6.51 20.67 -12.96
C ARG A 153 -6.73 22.18 -12.83
N ASN A 154 -6.05 22.84 -11.89
CA ASN A 154 -6.18 24.28 -11.71
C ASN A 154 -5.65 25.07 -12.92
N GLU A 155 -4.76 24.48 -13.72
CA GLU A 155 -4.21 25.08 -14.95
C GLU A 155 -5.16 24.92 -16.16
N TRP A 156 -6.20 24.06 -16.06
CA TRP A 156 -7.16 23.86 -17.16
C TRP A 156 -8.17 25.00 -17.29
N VAL A 157 -8.26 25.84 -16.27
CA VAL A 157 -9.11 27.05 -16.31
C VAL A 157 -8.23 28.27 -16.51
N GLY A 158 -8.27 28.85 -17.69
CA GLY A 158 -7.56 30.09 -17.98
C GLY A 158 -8.08 31.25 -17.12
N ALA A 159 -7.34 32.35 -17.16
CA ALA A 159 -7.76 33.57 -16.51
C ALA A 159 -9.14 34.04 -17.04
N ALA A 160 -9.99 34.59 -16.15
CA ALA A 160 -11.28 35.10 -16.54
C ALA A 160 -11.13 36.22 -17.58
N ALA A 161 -11.69 36.03 -18.76
CA ALA A 161 -11.87 37.09 -19.72
C ALA A 161 -13.08 37.94 -19.25
N GLY A 162 -12.79 38.98 -18.50
CA GLY A 162 -13.85 39.91 -18.02
C GLY A 162 -14.52 40.62 -19.17
N PRO A 163 -15.85 40.82 -19.15
CA PRO A 163 -16.57 41.59 -20.17
C PRO A 163 -16.20 43.09 -20.19
N PHE A 164 -15.32 43.52 -19.29
CA PHE A 164 -14.95 44.91 -19.08
C PHE A 164 -13.44 45.18 -19.19
N ALA A 165 -12.67 44.29 -19.82
CA ALA A 165 -11.28 44.60 -20.12
C ALA A 165 -11.32 45.77 -21.14
N ASP A 166 -10.84 46.95 -20.72
CA ASP A 166 -10.72 48.12 -21.61
C ASP A 166 -9.79 47.74 -22.78
N PRO A 167 -10.27 47.74 -24.03
CA PRO A 167 -9.42 47.42 -25.18
C PRO A 167 -8.19 48.31 -25.29
N ALA A 168 -8.19 49.50 -24.68
CA ALA A 168 -7.07 50.43 -24.64
C ALA A 168 -5.94 50.00 -23.68
N ALA A 169 -6.19 49.00 -22.81
CA ALA A 169 -5.17 48.44 -21.90
C ALA A 169 -4.35 47.26 -22.51
N MET A 170 -4.67 46.85 -23.73
CA MET A 170 -3.88 45.86 -24.46
C MET A 170 -2.62 46.57 -25.01
N SER A 171 -1.53 46.44 -24.28
CA SER A 171 -0.21 46.80 -24.79
C SER A 171 0.08 46.05 -26.11
N ASP A 172 0.64 46.73 -27.09
CA ASP A 172 1.04 46.13 -28.36
C ASP A 172 1.83 44.83 -28.14
N PRO A 173 1.61 43.81 -28.99
CA PRO A 173 2.36 42.57 -28.89
C PRO A 173 3.86 42.88 -29.04
N PRO A 174 4.75 42.16 -28.29
CA PRO A 174 6.18 42.39 -28.42
C PRO A 174 6.62 42.18 -29.87
N GLU A 175 7.44 43.09 -30.37
CA GLU A 175 7.99 42.99 -31.73
C GLU A 175 8.78 41.68 -31.89
N PRO A 176 8.68 41.01 -33.05
CA PRO A 176 9.41 39.81 -33.31
C PRO A 176 10.92 40.13 -33.26
N THR A 177 11.62 39.48 -32.33
CA THR A 177 13.10 39.51 -32.28
C THR A 177 13.64 38.81 -33.52
N ASN A 178 14.38 39.56 -34.37
CA ASN A 178 15.17 39.04 -35.49
C ASN A 178 16.25 38.04 -35.04
#